data_d320787213ee33509c8ecb2f4c353137
#
_entry.id   d320787213ee33509c8ecb2f4c353137
#
_cell.length_a   1.000
_cell.length_b   1.000
_cell.length_c   1.000
_cell.angle_alpha   90.00
_cell.angle_beta   90.00
_cell.angle_gamma   90.00
#
_symmetry.space_group_name_H-M   'P 1'
#
loop_
_entity.id
_entity.type
_entity.pdbx_description
1 polymer ?
#
loop_
_entity_poly.entity_id
_entity_poly.type
_entity_poly.pdbx_seq_one_letter_code
_entity_poly.pdbx_strand_id
1 'polypeptide(L)'
;MKGKIGDRQRLLHILESITEIENYISGANFDIFVQNSMMRFATVKQIEIIGEAANYITEETKDRFSEIQWRQIIGLRHMLVHEYFGIDNNLIWQIIADDIPNLKQGVTEVLSSLDN
;
A
#
# COMPACT_ATOMS: atom_id res chain seq x y z
N MET A 1 11.60 -13.52 -17.06
CA MET A 1 12.83 -13.27 -16.28
C MET A 1 12.85 -11.88 -15.73
N LYS A 2 12.85 -10.91 -16.61
CA LYS A 2 12.85 -9.49 -16.24
C LYS A 2 11.64 -9.11 -15.39
N GLY A 3 10.44 -9.60 -15.78
CA GLY A 3 9.22 -9.34 -15.03
C GLY A 3 9.26 -9.91 -13.61
N LYS A 4 9.82 -11.10 -13.47
CA LYS A 4 9.89 -11.76 -12.16
C LYS A 4 10.82 -11.01 -11.22
N ILE A 5 11.96 -10.53 -11.71
CA ILE A 5 12.88 -9.70 -10.94
C ILE A 5 12.22 -8.37 -10.59
N GLY A 6 11.52 -7.78 -11.57
CA GLY A 6 10.78 -6.55 -11.37
C GLY A 6 9.70 -6.69 -10.32
N ASP A 7 8.97 -7.80 -10.33
CA ASP A 7 7.92 -8.06 -9.36
C ASP A 7 8.47 -8.10 -7.94
N ARG A 8 9.57 -8.83 -7.73
CA ARG A 8 10.21 -8.90 -6.43
C ARG A 8 10.57 -7.51 -5.91
N GLN A 9 11.18 -6.71 -6.76
CA GLN A 9 11.56 -5.34 -6.42
C GLN A 9 10.35 -4.50 -6.05
N ARG A 10 9.27 -4.58 -6.85
CA ARG A 10 8.04 -3.84 -6.58
C ARG A 10 7.41 -4.26 -5.26
N LEU A 11 7.40 -5.56 -4.97
CA LEU A 11 6.85 -6.07 -3.72
C LEU A 11 7.66 -5.60 -2.52
N LEU A 12 8.98 -5.55 -2.65
CA LEU A 12 9.84 -5.01 -1.60
C LEU A 12 9.55 -3.52 -1.36
N HIS A 13 9.32 -2.74 -2.43
CA HIS A 13 8.94 -1.34 -2.31
C HIS A 13 7.62 -1.19 -1.55
N ILE A 14 6.66 -2.07 -1.82
CA ILE A 14 5.38 -2.06 -1.11
C ILE A 14 5.62 -2.28 0.40
N LEU A 15 6.44 -3.26 0.75
CA LEU A 15 6.74 -3.52 2.16
C LEU A 15 7.47 -2.35 2.83
N GLU A 16 8.40 -1.71 2.12
CA GLU A 16 9.09 -0.53 2.64
C GLU A 16 8.10 0.60 2.92
N SER A 17 7.17 0.83 1.99
CA SER A 17 6.14 1.86 2.17
C SER A 17 5.23 1.55 3.35
N ILE A 18 4.86 0.28 3.52
CA ILE A 18 4.05 -0.14 4.67
C ILE A 18 4.81 0.13 5.97
N THR A 19 6.10 -0.19 6.02
CA THR A 19 6.93 0.06 7.19
C THR A 19 6.98 1.56 7.51
N GLU A 20 7.09 2.41 6.50
CA GLU A 20 7.06 3.86 6.69
C GLU A 20 5.74 4.30 7.31
N ILE A 21 4.62 3.80 6.79
CA ILE A 21 3.30 4.12 7.35
C ILE A 21 3.23 3.70 8.82
N GLU A 22 3.67 2.49 9.13
CA GLU A 22 3.67 1.99 10.51
C GLU A 22 4.47 2.89 11.44
N ASN A 23 5.61 3.37 10.96
CA ASN A 23 6.44 4.30 11.74
C ASN A 23 5.76 5.66 11.93
N TYR A 24 5.14 6.18 10.86
CA TYR A 24 4.47 7.48 10.93
C TYR A 24 3.34 7.50 11.94
N ILE A 25 2.55 6.44 11.99
CA ILE A 25 1.34 6.39 12.83
C ILE A 25 1.59 5.75 14.20
N SER A 26 2.83 5.38 14.50
CA SER A 26 3.16 4.73 15.77
C SER A 26 2.71 5.60 16.94
N GLY A 27 1.91 5.03 17.82
CA GLY A 27 1.40 5.76 18.97
C GLY A 27 0.25 6.72 18.69
N ALA A 28 -0.19 6.83 17.43
CA ALA A 28 -1.26 7.73 17.06
C ALA A 28 -2.62 7.03 17.10
N ASN A 29 -3.65 7.82 17.41
CA ASN A 29 -5.04 7.42 17.22
C ASN A 29 -5.63 8.29 16.11
N PHE A 30 -6.91 8.08 15.82
CA PHE A 30 -7.57 8.82 14.73
C PHE A 30 -7.53 10.34 14.97
N ASP A 31 -7.78 10.79 16.20
CA ASP A 31 -7.78 12.21 16.49
C ASP A 31 -6.41 12.85 16.26
N ILE A 32 -5.35 12.17 16.68
CA ILE A 32 -3.97 12.63 16.45
C ILE A 32 -3.70 12.68 14.95
N PHE A 33 -4.11 11.65 14.21
CA PHE A 33 -3.94 11.56 12.77
C PHE A 33 -4.61 12.75 12.06
N VAL A 34 -5.86 13.05 12.42
CA VAL A 34 -6.62 14.13 11.80
C VAL A 34 -5.96 15.49 12.03
N GLN A 35 -5.37 15.68 13.22
CA GLN A 35 -4.76 16.97 13.59
C GLN A 35 -3.34 17.16 13.09
N ASN A 36 -2.71 16.08 12.61
CA ASN A 36 -1.31 16.13 12.19
C ASN A 36 -1.22 16.07 10.67
N SER A 37 -1.12 17.23 10.04
CA SER A 37 -1.11 17.33 8.59
C SER A 37 0.11 16.62 7.97
N MET A 38 1.27 16.71 8.64
CA MET A 38 2.47 16.04 8.14
C MET A 38 2.27 14.52 8.13
N MET A 39 1.71 13.99 9.20
CA MET A 39 1.41 12.54 9.29
C MET A 39 0.44 12.13 8.19
N ARG A 40 -0.63 12.92 7.96
CA ARG A 40 -1.62 12.62 6.92
C ARG A 40 -1.00 12.61 5.53
N PHE A 41 -0.28 13.67 5.18
CA PHE A 41 0.30 13.80 3.85
C PHE A 41 1.40 12.77 3.61
N ALA A 42 2.22 12.48 4.61
CA ALA A 42 3.25 11.46 4.48
C ALA A 42 2.61 10.08 4.25
N THR A 43 1.56 9.77 5.01
CA THR A 43 0.84 8.50 4.88
C THR A 43 0.19 8.36 3.51
N VAL A 44 -0.49 9.40 3.05
CA VAL A 44 -1.12 9.41 1.73
C VAL A 44 -0.08 9.17 0.64
N LYS A 45 1.08 9.80 0.75
CA LYS A 45 2.17 9.61 -0.22
C LYS A 45 2.61 8.15 -0.28
N GLN A 46 2.73 7.51 0.87
CA GLN A 46 3.12 6.09 0.89
C GLN A 46 2.05 5.19 0.29
N ILE A 47 0.77 5.50 0.52
CA ILE A 47 -0.32 4.74 -0.10
C ILE A 47 -0.28 4.90 -1.62
N GLU A 48 0.02 6.10 -2.12
CA GLU A 48 0.20 6.33 -3.56
C GLU A 48 1.33 5.47 -4.11
N ILE A 49 2.46 5.42 -3.41
CA ILE A 49 3.62 4.61 -3.82
C ILE A 49 3.24 3.14 -3.88
N ILE A 50 2.48 2.66 -2.89
CA ILE A 50 2.00 1.27 -2.87
C ILE A 50 1.16 0.98 -4.11
N GLY A 51 0.21 1.85 -4.43
CA GLY A 51 -0.65 1.68 -5.61
C GLY A 51 0.13 1.71 -6.90
N GLU A 52 1.12 2.60 -7.00
CA GLU A 52 2.01 2.70 -8.15
C GLU A 52 2.82 1.41 -8.34
N ALA A 53 3.44 0.93 -7.27
CA ALA A 53 4.22 -0.30 -7.32
C ALA A 53 3.34 -1.49 -7.72
N ALA A 54 2.14 -1.58 -7.13
CA ALA A 54 1.21 -2.66 -7.43
C ALA A 54 0.80 -2.64 -8.91
N ASN A 55 0.66 -1.45 -9.50
CA ASN A 55 0.30 -1.32 -10.91
C ASN A 55 1.34 -1.93 -11.83
N TYR A 56 2.59 -1.97 -11.44
CA TYR A 56 3.69 -2.51 -12.23
C TYR A 56 3.96 -3.99 -11.99
N ILE A 57 3.26 -4.62 -11.06
CA ILE A 57 3.34 -6.07 -10.87
C ILE A 57 2.75 -6.75 -12.10
N THR A 58 3.40 -7.80 -12.60
CA THR A 58 2.93 -8.50 -13.81
C THR A 58 1.59 -9.19 -13.56
N GLU A 59 0.81 -9.35 -14.63
CA GLU A 59 -0.47 -10.06 -14.57
C GLU A 59 -0.27 -11.50 -14.14
N GLU A 60 0.84 -12.13 -14.55
CA GLU A 60 1.17 -13.49 -14.15
C GLU A 60 1.21 -13.62 -12.63
N THR A 61 1.91 -12.70 -11.96
CA THR A 61 2.01 -12.72 -10.50
C THR A 61 0.66 -12.38 -9.85
N LYS A 62 -0.06 -11.41 -10.39
CA LYS A 62 -1.38 -11.05 -9.88
C LYS A 62 -2.35 -12.21 -9.95
N ASP A 63 -2.36 -12.94 -11.05
CA ASP A 63 -3.23 -14.09 -11.24
C ASP A 63 -2.87 -15.23 -10.32
N ARG A 64 -1.57 -15.44 -10.11
CA ARG A 64 -1.07 -16.49 -9.23
C ARG A 64 -1.42 -16.24 -7.76
N PHE A 65 -1.49 -14.98 -7.36
CA PHE A 65 -1.79 -14.59 -5.97
C PHE A 65 -3.03 -13.72 -5.92
N SER A 66 -4.13 -14.26 -6.47
CA SER A 66 -5.36 -13.52 -6.68
C SER A 66 -6.14 -13.19 -5.40
N GLU A 67 -5.77 -13.75 -4.25
CA GLU A 67 -6.39 -13.39 -2.98
C GLU A 67 -5.99 -11.97 -2.52
N ILE A 68 -4.93 -11.39 -3.09
CA ILE A 68 -4.60 -9.98 -2.87
C ILE A 68 -5.51 -9.14 -3.75
N GLN A 69 -6.11 -8.09 -3.18
CA GLN A 69 -7.05 -7.21 -3.88
C GLN A 69 -6.29 -6.18 -4.74
N TRP A 70 -5.59 -6.67 -5.78
CA TRP A 70 -4.70 -5.84 -6.61
C TRP A 70 -5.42 -4.64 -7.22
N ARG A 71 -6.60 -4.87 -7.80
CA ARG A 71 -7.35 -3.81 -8.45
C ARG A 71 -7.73 -2.70 -7.47
N GLN A 72 -8.14 -3.09 -6.27
CA GLN A 72 -8.53 -2.14 -5.23
C GLN A 72 -7.31 -1.32 -4.79
N ILE A 73 -6.16 -1.97 -4.60
CA ILE A 73 -4.93 -1.31 -4.18
C ILE A 73 -4.47 -0.31 -5.24
N ILE A 74 -4.49 -0.70 -6.51
CA ILE A 74 -4.14 0.18 -7.62
C ILE A 74 -5.12 1.36 -7.68
N GLY A 75 -6.41 1.10 -7.43
CA GLY A 75 -7.44 2.12 -7.43
C GLY A 75 -7.26 3.17 -6.34
N LEU A 76 -6.67 2.81 -5.21
CA LEU A 76 -6.39 3.75 -4.13
C LEU A 76 -5.49 4.89 -4.60
N ARG A 77 -4.44 4.57 -5.32
CA ARG A 77 -3.54 5.59 -5.87
C ARG A 77 -4.30 6.57 -6.74
N HIS A 78 -5.13 6.05 -7.65
CA HIS A 78 -5.91 6.88 -8.55
C HIS A 78 -6.83 7.83 -7.78
N MET A 79 -7.55 7.29 -6.80
CA MET A 79 -8.45 8.06 -5.97
C MET A 79 -7.72 9.19 -5.22
N LEU A 80 -6.59 8.87 -4.60
CA LEU A 80 -5.84 9.83 -3.79
C LEU A 80 -5.22 10.93 -4.63
N VAL A 81 -4.77 10.61 -5.85
CA VAL A 81 -4.17 11.60 -6.74
C VAL A 81 -5.21 12.59 -7.28
N HIS A 82 -6.42 12.09 -7.58
CA HIS A 82 -7.43 12.92 -8.23
C HIS A 82 -8.39 13.60 -7.27
N GLU A 83 -8.43 13.20 -6.01
CA GLU A 83 -9.39 13.73 -5.05
C GLU A 83 -8.71 14.31 -3.80
N TYR A 84 -7.52 14.85 -3.96
CA TYR A 84 -6.74 15.30 -2.80
C TYR A 84 -7.41 16.40 -1.99
N PHE A 85 -8.28 17.20 -2.60
CA PHE A 85 -9.03 18.23 -1.87
C PHE A 85 -10.13 17.65 -0.99
N GLY A 86 -10.67 16.50 -1.38
CA GLY A 86 -11.77 15.88 -0.69
C GLY A 86 -11.40 14.55 -0.03
N ILE A 87 -10.11 14.33 0.25
CA ILE A 87 -9.69 13.08 0.88
C ILE A 87 -10.36 12.95 2.24
N ASP A 88 -11.10 11.85 2.40
CA ASP A 88 -11.80 11.54 3.64
C ASP A 88 -10.82 10.91 4.63
N ASN A 89 -10.55 11.59 5.74
CA ASN A 89 -9.64 11.09 6.76
C ASN A 89 -10.11 9.76 7.36
N ASN A 90 -11.43 9.57 7.47
CA ASN A 90 -11.98 8.30 7.95
C ASN A 90 -11.59 7.16 7.02
N LEU A 91 -11.68 7.39 5.71
CA LEU A 91 -11.33 6.39 4.72
C LEU A 91 -9.83 6.04 4.79
N ILE A 92 -8.98 7.07 4.89
CA ILE A 92 -7.52 6.84 5.00
C ILE A 92 -7.21 6.04 6.25
N TRP A 93 -7.81 6.40 7.38
CA TRP A 93 -7.56 5.70 8.63
C TRP A 93 -8.03 4.25 8.56
N GLN A 94 -9.17 3.99 7.90
CA GLN A 94 -9.67 2.65 7.70
C GLN A 94 -8.72 1.81 6.84
N ILE A 95 -8.16 2.41 5.79
CA ILE A 95 -7.15 1.76 4.95
C ILE A 95 -5.96 1.34 5.80
N ILE A 96 -5.47 2.24 6.66
CA ILE A 96 -4.34 1.97 7.53
C ILE A 96 -4.65 0.85 8.51
N ALA A 97 -5.85 0.86 9.08
CA ALA A 97 -6.23 -0.10 10.12
C ALA A 97 -6.52 -1.51 9.58
N ASP A 98 -7.11 -1.58 8.39
CA ASP A 98 -7.61 -2.84 7.85
C ASP A 98 -6.85 -3.31 6.62
N ASP A 99 -6.74 -2.46 5.60
CA ASP A 99 -6.20 -2.87 4.30
C ASP A 99 -4.69 -3.06 4.33
N ILE A 100 -3.98 -2.17 5.00
CA ILE A 100 -2.51 -2.22 5.05
C ILE A 100 -2.00 -3.48 5.76
N PRO A 101 -2.53 -3.85 6.94
CA PRO A 101 -2.09 -5.11 7.59
C PRO A 101 -2.34 -6.34 6.73
N ASN A 102 -3.48 -6.40 6.05
CA ASN A 102 -3.81 -7.52 5.18
C ASN A 102 -2.87 -7.57 3.97
N LEU A 103 -2.57 -6.41 3.39
CA LEU A 103 -1.66 -6.32 2.28
C LEU A 103 -0.25 -6.75 2.69
N LYS A 104 0.20 -6.33 3.86
CA LYS A 104 1.52 -6.69 4.38
C LYS A 104 1.67 -8.21 4.46
N GLN A 105 0.66 -8.88 5.01
CA GLN A 105 0.66 -10.33 5.11
C GLN A 105 0.71 -10.97 3.73
N GLY A 106 -0.15 -10.52 2.81
CA GLY A 106 -0.22 -11.08 1.46
C GLY A 106 1.08 -10.90 0.70
N VAL A 107 1.67 -9.71 0.74
CA VAL A 107 2.92 -9.42 0.03
C VAL A 107 4.07 -10.24 0.62
N THR A 108 4.11 -10.40 1.94
CA THR A 108 5.13 -11.21 2.59
C THR A 108 5.06 -12.67 2.10
N GLU A 109 3.86 -13.20 1.97
CA GLU A 109 3.65 -14.57 1.47
C GLU A 109 4.08 -14.71 0.01
N VAL A 110 3.75 -13.71 -0.83
CA VAL A 110 4.15 -13.73 -2.23
C VAL A 110 5.67 -13.73 -2.35
N LEU A 111 6.34 -12.86 -1.60
CA LEU A 111 7.81 -12.79 -1.62
C LEU A 111 8.45 -14.11 -1.20
N SER A 112 7.93 -14.73 -0.15
CA SER A 112 8.40 -16.01 0.30
C SER A 112 8.27 -17.08 -0.80
N SER A 113 7.17 -17.03 -1.53
CA SER A 113 6.90 -17.95 -2.63
C SER A 113 7.83 -17.72 -3.83
N LEU A 114 8.14 -16.46 -4.13
CA LEU A 114 9.04 -16.11 -5.24
C LEU A 114 10.49 -16.48 -4.95
N ASP A 115 10.87 -16.50 -3.68
CA ASP A 115 12.23 -16.84 -3.27
C ASP A 115 12.48 -18.35 -3.29
N ASN A 116 11.42 -19.14 -3.39
CA ASN A 116 11.53 -20.59 -3.53
C ASN A 116 11.54 -21.00 -5.03
#